data_914ade62a355a9575c8e78b8e485a044
#
_entry.id   914ade62a355a9575c8e78b8e485a044
#
_cell.length_a   1.000
_cell.length_b   1.000
_cell.length_c   1.000
_cell.angle_alpha   90.00
_cell.angle_beta   90.00
_cell.angle_gamma   90.00
#
_symmetry.space_group_name_H-M   'P 1'
#
loop_
_entity.id
_entity.type
_entity.pdbx_description
1 polymer ?
#
loop_
_entity_poly.entity_id
_entity_poly.type
_entity_poly.pdbx_seq_one_letter_code
_entity_poly.pdbx_strand_id
1 'polypeptide(L)'
;FREILTPPQQVAAAGFITARCASKDRYFPVVDAMFQEFDAWSKSGDVRASLLKAGKAGGLSDQQVMACVADEKALEALEARVAENVKLGGITGTPTFSFNGKTHVGPMTAAELDAAVAQASKK
;
A
#
# COMPACT_ATOMS: atom_id res chain seq x y z
N PHE A 1 -2.16 7.97 -4.85
CA PHE A 1 -1.79 6.58 -4.51
C PHE A 1 -3.00 5.66 -4.68
N ARG A 2 -2.80 4.54 -5.37
CA ARG A 2 -3.84 3.54 -5.65
C ARG A 2 -3.40 2.18 -5.13
N GLU A 3 -4.23 1.54 -4.35
CA GLU A 3 -3.96 0.22 -3.77
C GLU A 3 -4.18 -0.88 -4.79
N ILE A 4 -3.18 -1.77 -4.93
CA ILE A 4 -3.24 -2.99 -5.73
C ILE A 4 -2.75 -4.13 -4.85
N LEU A 5 -3.43 -5.27 -4.89
CA LEU A 5 -3.02 -6.44 -4.12
C LEU A 5 -1.99 -7.25 -4.91
N THR A 6 -0.75 -7.19 -4.48
CA THR A 6 0.33 -8.03 -4.99
C THR A 6 0.47 -9.31 -4.15
N PRO A 7 0.95 -10.43 -4.73
CA PRO A 7 1.19 -11.64 -3.95
C PRO A 7 2.26 -11.43 -2.86
N PRO A 8 2.07 -12.02 -1.65
CA PRO A 8 0.87 -12.72 -1.17
C PRO A 8 -0.27 -11.74 -0.88
N GLN A 9 -1.41 -11.94 -1.53
CA GLN A 9 -2.51 -10.96 -1.48
C GLN A 9 -3.04 -10.71 -0.07
N GLN A 10 -3.06 -11.74 0.78
CA GLN A 10 -3.51 -11.60 2.17
C GLN A 10 -2.60 -10.67 2.98
N VAL A 11 -1.29 -10.71 2.74
CA VAL A 11 -0.33 -9.83 3.40
C VAL A 11 -0.50 -8.40 2.93
N ALA A 12 -0.64 -8.19 1.63
CA ALA A 12 -0.91 -6.87 1.06
C ALA A 12 -2.21 -6.28 1.60
N ALA A 13 -3.28 -7.08 1.64
CA ALA A 13 -4.58 -6.67 2.19
C ALA A 13 -4.46 -6.27 3.67
N ALA A 14 -3.83 -7.10 4.49
CA ALA A 14 -3.64 -6.81 5.91
C ALA A 14 -2.82 -5.52 6.13
N GLY A 15 -1.80 -5.29 5.33
CA GLY A 15 -0.99 -4.07 5.37
C GLY A 15 -1.81 -2.82 5.04
N PHE A 16 -2.59 -2.84 3.96
CA PHE A 16 -3.44 -1.69 3.59
C PHE A 16 -4.57 -1.45 4.58
N ILE A 17 -5.20 -2.50 5.11
CA ILE A 17 -6.24 -2.38 6.13
C ILE A 17 -5.65 -1.73 7.39
N THR A 18 -4.48 -2.18 7.84
CA THR A 18 -3.79 -1.59 9.00
C THR A 18 -3.47 -0.12 8.75
N ALA A 19 -2.95 0.23 7.57
CA ALA A 19 -2.66 1.61 7.21
C ALA A 19 -3.91 2.51 7.22
N ARG A 20 -5.03 2.02 6.72
CA ARG A 20 -6.30 2.75 6.72
C ARG A 20 -6.94 2.85 8.09
N CYS A 21 -6.66 1.92 8.98
CA CYS A 21 -7.11 1.95 10.37
C CYS A 21 -6.43 3.07 11.17
N ALA A 22 -5.23 3.43 10.80
CA ALA A 22 -4.53 4.59 11.34
C ALA A 22 -5.17 5.89 10.85
N SER A 23 -4.84 7.01 11.46
CA SER A 23 -5.29 8.32 10.98
C SER A 23 -4.75 8.61 9.59
N LYS A 24 -5.41 9.52 8.87
CA LYS A 24 -5.10 9.86 7.47
C LYS A 24 -3.65 10.28 7.24
N ASP A 25 -3.08 11.01 8.18
CA ASP A 25 -1.68 11.45 8.18
C ASP A 25 -0.69 10.35 8.59
N ARG A 26 -1.18 9.21 9.07
CA ARG A 26 -0.38 8.04 9.47
C ARG A 26 -0.42 6.89 8.48
N TYR A 27 -1.21 7.00 7.42
CA TYR A 27 -1.34 5.97 6.40
C TYR A 27 0.03 5.57 5.80
N PHE A 28 0.77 6.53 5.26
CA PHE A 28 2.07 6.25 4.65
C PHE A 28 3.16 5.82 5.64
N PRO A 29 3.24 6.34 6.86
CA PRO A 29 4.10 5.76 7.89
C PRO A 29 3.87 4.27 8.14
N VAL A 30 2.61 3.80 8.13
CA VAL A 30 2.30 2.36 8.25
C VAL A 30 2.74 1.58 7.01
N VAL A 31 2.43 2.08 5.82
CA VAL A 31 2.85 1.44 4.55
C VAL A 31 4.38 1.33 4.49
N ASP A 32 5.08 2.40 4.83
CA ASP A 32 6.55 2.43 4.85
C ASP A 32 7.13 1.42 5.83
N ALA A 33 6.55 1.34 7.04
CA ALA A 33 6.94 0.35 8.04
C ALA A 33 6.73 -1.09 7.55
N MET A 34 5.64 -1.37 6.81
CA MET A 34 5.42 -2.70 6.20
C MET A 34 6.50 -3.05 5.18
N PHE A 35 6.94 -2.11 4.36
CA PHE A 35 8.06 -2.33 3.44
C PHE A 35 9.38 -2.59 4.17
N GLN A 36 9.65 -1.86 5.26
CA GLN A 36 10.84 -2.06 6.08
C GLN A 36 10.85 -3.44 6.76
N GLU A 37 9.69 -3.98 7.10
CA GLU A 37 9.53 -5.31 7.70
C GLU A 37 9.53 -6.45 6.68
N PHE A 38 9.60 -6.17 5.38
CA PHE A 38 9.52 -7.19 4.32
C PHE A 38 10.49 -8.34 4.53
N ASP A 39 11.75 -8.06 4.77
CA ASP A 39 12.77 -9.08 4.98
C ASP A 39 12.50 -9.93 6.23
N ALA A 40 11.99 -9.31 7.29
CA ALA A 40 11.69 -9.99 8.53
C ALA A 40 10.56 -11.01 8.35
N TRP A 41 9.41 -10.61 7.83
CA TRP A 41 8.29 -11.54 7.67
C TRP A 41 8.48 -12.53 6.52
N SER A 42 9.18 -12.15 5.44
CA SER A 42 9.43 -13.05 4.31
C SER A 42 10.36 -14.21 4.69
N LYS A 43 11.29 -13.98 5.62
CA LYS A 43 12.20 -15.01 6.13
C LYS A 43 11.60 -15.83 7.26
N SER A 44 10.90 -15.19 8.20
CA SER A 44 10.33 -15.84 9.38
C SER A 44 8.95 -16.47 9.15
N GLY A 45 8.18 -15.96 8.19
CA GLY A 45 6.77 -16.27 8.03
C GLY A 45 5.86 -15.57 9.04
N ASP A 46 6.42 -14.81 9.99
CA ASP A 46 5.65 -14.12 11.04
C ASP A 46 5.16 -12.74 10.56
N VAL A 47 4.14 -12.77 9.71
CA VAL A 47 3.48 -11.56 9.20
C VAL A 47 2.80 -10.78 10.33
N ARG A 48 2.26 -11.49 11.34
CA ARG A 48 1.57 -10.85 12.46
C ARG A 48 2.49 -9.91 13.23
N ALA A 49 3.70 -10.36 13.58
CA ALA A 49 4.67 -9.52 14.29
C ALA A 49 4.99 -8.23 13.50
N SER A 50 5.18 -8.36 12.20
CA SER A 50 5.44 -7.22 11.30
C SER A 50 4.26 -6.27 11.20
N LEU A 51 3.03 -6.78 11.13
CA LEU A 51 1.80 -5.96 11.14
C LEU A 51 1.65 -5.18 12.44
N LEU A 52 1.88 -5.81 13.60
CA LEU A 52 1.81 -5.15 14.89
C LEU A 52 2.85 -4.02 15.00
N LYS A 53 4.04 -4.25 14.49
CA LYS A 53 5.12 -3.26 14.45
C LYS A 53 4.78 -2.10 13.53
N ALA A 54 4.25 -2.38 12.34
CA ALA A 54 3.78 -1.35 11.41
C ALA A 54 2.61 -0.54 11.99
N GLY A 55 1.68 -1.20 12.68
CA GLY A 55 0.57 -0.53 13.36
C GLY A 55 1.03 0.48 14.41
N LYS A 56 2.11 0.17 15.14
CA LYS A 56 2.73 1.12 16.10
C LYS A 56 3.22 2.39 15.42
N ALA A 57 3.77 2.29 14.21
CA ALA A 57 4.14 3.46 13.41
C ALA A 57 2.94 4.35 13.08
N GLY A 58 1.74 3.76 13.00
CA GLY A 58 0.47 4.45 12.84
C GLY A 58 -0.19 4.91 14.14
N GLY A 59 0.43 4.66 15.29
CA GLY A 59 -0.14 4.97 16.60
C GLY A 59 -1.21 3.99 17.07
N LEU A 60 -1.29 2.80 16.47
CA LEU A 60 -2.26 1.76 16.82
C LEU A 60 -1.69 0.82 17.90
N SER A 61 -2.56 0.40 18.83
CA SER A 61 -2.26 -0.70 19.74
C SER A 61 -2.35 -2.05 19.01
N ASP A 62 -1.74 -3.09 19.58
CA ASP A 62 -1.82 -4.45 19.04
C ASP A 62 -3.29 -4.91 18.93
N GLN A 63 -4.12 -4.60 19.91
CA GLN A 63 -5.54 -4.92 19.90
C GLN A 63 -6.28 -4.21 18.76
N GLN A 64 -5.98 -2.94 18.52
CA GLN A 64 -6.57 -2.17 17.41
C GLN A 64 -6.17 -2.75 16.06
N VAL A 65 -4.91 -3.11 15.87
CA VAL A 65 -4.44 -3.74 14.62
C VAL A 65 -5.20 -5.05 14.39
N MET A 66 -5.29 -5.91 15.38
CA MET A 66 -5.99 -7.20 15.24
C MET A 66 -7.48 -7.03 14.97
N ALA A 67 -8.13 -6.06 15.60
CA ALA A 67 -9.54 -5.75 15.36
C ALA A 67 -9.76 -5.23 13.91
N CYS A 68 -8.87 -4.38 13.41
CA CYS A 68 -8.96 -3.86 12.04
C CYS A 68 -8.78 -4.94 10.98
N VAL A 69 -7.79 -5.82 11.17
CA VAL A 69 -7.52 -6.92 10.23
C VAL A 69 -8.64 -7.96 10.23
N ALA A 70 -9.36 -8.12 11.33
CA ALA A 70 -10.52 -9.01 11.45
C ALA A 70 -11.82 -8.38 10.94
N ASP A 71 -11.84 -7.11 10.58
CA ASP A 71 -13.04 -6.41 10.13
C ASP A 71 -13.38 -6.76 8.67
N GLU A 72 -14.42 -7.55 8.48
CA GLU A 72 -14.89 -7.99 7.16
C GLU A 72 -15.30 -6.80 6.28
N LYS A 73 -15.89 -5.76 6.85
CA LYS A 73 -16.29 -4.55 6.09
C LYS A 73 -15.08 -3.77 5.59
N ALA A 74 -14.00 -3.75 6.36
CA ALA A 74 -12.74 -3.15 5.93
C ALA A 74 -12.15 -3.91 4.73
N LEU A 75 -12.22 -5.24 4.74
CA LEU A 75 -11.78 -6.08 3.63
C LEU A 75 -12.65 -5.87 2.38
N GLU A 76 -13.96 -5.89 2.52
CA GLU A 76 -14.89 -5.62 1.41
C GLU A 76 -14.64 -4.24 0.77
N ALA A 77 -14.45 -3.21 1.60
CA ALA A 77 -14.14 -1.87 1.12
C ALA A 77 -12.80 -1.80 0.37
N LEU A 78 -11.78 -2.51 0.85
CA LEU A 78 -10.50 -2.62 0.17
C LEU A 78 -10.64 -3.32 -1.18
N GLU A 79 -11.32 -4.45 -1.22
CA GLU A 79 -11.55 -5.21 -2.46
C GLU A 79 -12.29 -4.38 -3.50
N ALA A 80 -13.28 -3.61 -3.09
CA ALA A 80 -14.00 -2.68 -3.98
C ALA A 80 -13.09 -1.61 -4.56
N ARG A 81 -12.21 -1.00 -3.73
CA ARG A 81 -11.23 -0.01 -4.21
C ARG A 81 -10.22 -0.63 -5.17
N VAL A 82 -9.73 -1.82 -4.87
CA VAL A 82 -8.78 -2.54 -5.72
C VAL A 82 -9.43 -2.86 -7.08
N ALA A 83 -10.67 -3.33 -7.08
CA ALA A 83 -11.42 -3.60 -8.32
C ALA A 83 -11.56 -2.33 -9.19
N GLU A 84 -11.89 -1.18 -8.59
CA GLU A 84 -11.94 0.10 -9.30
C GLU A 84 -10.56 0.52 -9.83
N ASN A 85 -9.50 0.34 -9.04
CA ASN A 85 -8.14 0.68 -9.46
C ASN A 85 -7.69 -0.16 -10.67
N VAL A 86 -8.02 -1.45 -10.68
CA VAL A 86 -7.70 -2.36 -11.80
C VAL A 86 -8.43 -1.93 -13.08
N LYS A 87 -9.67 -1.42 -12.99
CA LYS A 87 -10.44 -0.93 -14.13
C LYS A 87 -9.81 0.27 -14.84
N LEU A 88 -8.94 1.03 -14.18
CA LEU A 88 -8.26 2.18 -14.78
C LEU A 88 -7.38 1.77 -15.99
N GLY A 89 -7.02 0.49 -16.09
CA GLY A 89 -6.24 -0.04 -17.20
C GLY A 89 -4.76 0.35 -17.16
N GLY A 90 -3.97 -0.29 -18.01
CA GLY A 90 -2.53 -0.01 -18.11
C GLY A 90 -1.70 -0.48 -16.92
N ILE A 91 -2.32 -1.09 -15.91
CA ILE A 91 -1.64 -1.61 -14.72
C ILE A 91 -1.37 -3.10 -14.93
N THR A 92 -0.19 -3.42 -15.43
CA THR A 92 0.27 -4.81 -15.66
C THR A 92 1.29 -5.27 -14.64
N GLY A 93 1.69 -4.38 -13.74
CA GLY A 93 2.65 -4.64 -12.67
C GLY A 93 2.72 -3.48 -11.70
N THR A 94 3.49 -3.64 -10.63
CA THR A 94 3.72 -2.60 -9.61
C THR A 94 5.22 -2.36 -9.43
N PRO A 95 5.64 -1.11 -9.20
CA PRO A 95 4.81 0.09 -9.23
C PRO A 95 4.37 0.48 -10.64
N THR A 96 3.27 1.18 -10.74
CA THR A 96 2.81 1.83 -11.97
C THR A 96 2.55 3.31 -11.68
N PHE A 97 3.06 4.18 -12.52
CA PHE A 97 2.90 5.62 -12.40
C PHE A 97 2.05 6.14 -13.55
N SER A 98 1.19 7.11 -13.29
CA SER A 98 0.41 7.78 -14.33
C SER A 98 0.58 9.29 -14.21
N PHE A 99 0.94 9.93 -15.31
CA PHE A 99 1.15 11.37 -15.42
C PHE A 99 0.24 11.90 -16.54
N ASN A 100 -0.88 12.55 -16.17
CA ASN A 100 -1.85 13.07 -17.14
C ASN A 100 -2.28 12.03 -18.19
N GLY A 101 -2.53 10.79 -17.73
CA GLY A 101 -2.97 9.69 -18.60
C GLY A 101 -1.84 8.91 -19.29
N LYS A 102 -0.60 9.37 -19.20
CA LYS A 102 0.57 8.58 -19.65
C LYS A 102 1.04 7.67 -18.55
N THR A 103 1.08 6.38 -18.82
CA THR A 103 1.41 5.34 -17.87
C THR A 103 2.85 4.85 -18.04
N HIS A 104 3.55 4.69 -16.93
CA HIS A 104 4.84 4.03 -16.83
C HIS A 104 4.74 2.85 -15.86
N VAL A 105 5.02 1.65 -16.34
CA VAL A 105 5.04 0.43 -15.52
C VAL A 105 6.48 0.12 -15.12
N GLY A 106 6.70 -0.14 -13.83
CA GLY A 106 7.99 -0.46 -13.28
C GLY A 106 8.59 0.67 -12.43
N PRO A 107 9.71 0.39 -11.75
CA PRO A 107 10.34 1.36 -10.86
C PRO A 107 10.87 2.58 -11.62
N MET A 108 10.85 3.72 -10.95
CA MET A 108 11.47 4.96 -11.38
C MET A 108 12.39 5.48 -10.29
N THR A 109 13.52 6.04 -10.68
CA THR A 109 14.38 6.80 -9.74
C THR A 109 13.70 8.12 -9.36
N ALA A 110 14.11 8.72 -8.27
CA ALA A 110 13.60 10.02 -7.85
C ALA A 110 13.79 11.09 -8.94
N ALA A 111 14.95 11.08 -9.61
CA ALA A 111 15.25 12.02 -10.70
C ALA A 111 14.31 11.83 -11.90
N GLU A 112 14.03 10.58 -12.30
CA GLU A 112 13.09 10.27 -13.38
C GLU A 112 11.66 10.68 -13.01
N LEU A 113 11.26 10.46 -11.75
CA LEU A 113 9.96 10.86 -11.24
C LEU A 113 9.80 12.39 -11.28
N ASP A 114 10.80 13.11 -10.77
CA ASP A 114 10.81 14.57 -10.78
C ASP A 114 10.73 15.13 -12.22
N ALA A 115 11.49 14.55 -13.16
CA ALA A 115 11.46 14.93 -14.56
C ALA A 115 10.08 14.68 -15.20
N ALA A 116 9.46 13.53 -14.90
CA ALA A 116 8.13 13.18 -15.40
C ALA A 116 7.05 14.14 -14.86
N VAL A 117 7.12 14.48 -13.57
CA VAL A 117 6.21 15.46 -12.96
C VAL A 117 6.40 16.84 -13.57
N ALA A 118 7.64 17.30 -13.74
CA ALA A 118 7.94 18.58 -14.36
C ALA A 118 7.41 18.65 -15.80
N GLN A 119 7.56 17.58 -16.58
CA GLN A 119 7.04 17.50 -17.95
C GLN A 119 5.51 17.50 -17.96
N ALA A 120 4.87 16.76 -17.06
CA ALA A 120 3.40 16.69 -16.97
C ALA A 120 2.78 18.02 -16.49
N SER A 121 3.53 18.84 -15.77
CA SER A 121 3.11 20.15 -15.28
C SER A 121 3.20 21.27 -16.34
N LYS A 122 3.86 21.03 -17.46
CA LYS A 122 3.90 21.96 -18.59
C LYS A 122 2.56 21.95 -19.32
N LYS A 123 1.98 23.13 -19.45
CA LYS A 123 0.74 23.33 -20.22
C LYS A 123 1.05 23.65 -21.68
#